data_043c6d180e0551682e025e0171b4504b
#
_entry.id   043c6d180e0551682e025e0171b4504b
#
_cell.length_a   1.000
_cell.length_b   1.000
_cell.length_c   1.000
_cell.angle_alpha   90.00
_cell.angle_beta   90.00
_cell.angle_gamma   90.00
#
_symmetry.space_group_name_H-M   'P 1'
#
loop_
_entity.id
_entity.type
_entity.pdbx_description
1 polymer ?
#
loop_
_entity_poly.entity_id
_entity_poly.type
_entity_poly.pdbx_seq_one_letter_code
_entity_poly.pdbx_strand_id
1 'polypeptide(L)'
;MGPGNKPNILQLIAGAEPLGAMRRAYDSAGRTVLLRDMVGGALSVYAAALIARTGGTHVFVAEDRDAAAYLLNDFYALLDEKQVYFFPGSYKRSIVYGTEDAQGVVQRTAALSALRRKTHDKIGRASCRERV
;
A
#
# COMPACT_ATOMS: atom_id res chain seq x y z
N MET A 1 -6.89 29.01 -17.29
CA MET A 1 -6.91 28.69 -15.85
C MET A 1 -5.94 27.56 -15.65
N GLY A 2 -4.77 27.84 -15.09
CA GLY A 2 -3.79 26.81 -14.74
C GLY A 2 -4.35 25.89 -13.66
N PRO A 3 -3.97 24.59 -13.63
CA PRO A 3 -4.33 23.71 -12.53
C PRO A 3 -3.74 24.32 -11.25
N GLY A 4 -4.64 24.81 -10.39
CA GLY A 4 -4.24 25.36 -9.10
C GLY A 4 -3.36 24.34 -8.40
N ASN A 5 -2.17 24.75 -8.04
CA ASN A 5 -1.20 23.96 -7.27
C ASN A 5 -1.82 23.67 -5.88
N LYS A 6 -2.68 22.63 -5.83
CA LYS A 6 -3.19 22.15 -4.55
C LYS A 6 -1.98 21.65 -3.77
N PRO A 7 -1.75 22.17 -2.56
CA PRO A 7 -0.63 21.69 -1.76
C PRO A 7 -0.75 20.17 -1.63
N ASN A 8 0.30 19.47 -2.05
CA ASN A 8 0.32 18.02 -1.94
C ASN A 8 0.27 17.67 -0.44
N ILE A 9 -0.77 16.97 -0.02
CA ILE A 9 -0.97 16.60 1.39
C ILE A 9 0.27 15.95 1.99
N LEU A 10 1.04 15.21 1.19
CA LEU A 10 2.29 14.60 1.62
C LEU A 10 3.37 15.63 1.99
N GLN A 11 3.33 16.80 1.35
CA GLN A 11 4.22 17.92 1.69
C GLN A 11 3.78 18.61 2.97
N LEU A 12 2.48 18.74 3.20
CA LEU A 12 1.94 19.36 4.42
C LEU A 12 2.32 18.59 5.67
N ILE A 13 2.31 17.26 5.61
CA ILE A 13 2.66 16.41 6.76
C ILE A 13 4.16 16.12 6.85
N ALA A 14 4.94 16.65 5.92
CA ALA A 14 6.36 16.36 5.81
C ALA A 14 7.17 16.64 7.10
N GLY A 15 6.76 17.64 7.87
CA GLY A 15 7.36 18.02 9.14
C GLY A 15 6.66 17.44 10.38
N ALA A 16 5.60 16.64 10.20
CA ALA A 16 4.85 16.10 11.34
C ALA A 16 5.70 15.10 12.15
N GLU A 17 5.64 15.24 13.47
CA GLU A 17 6.41 14.40 14.39
C GLU A 17 6.13 12.90 14.21
N PRO A 18 4.86 12.43 14.03
CA PRO A 18 4.59 11.03 13.82
C PRO A 18 5.32 10.44 12.60
N LEU A 19 5.44 11.22 11.52
CA LEU A 19 6.19 10.78 10.33
C LEU A 19 7.69 10.67 10.62
N GLY A 20 8.24 11.59 11.40
CA GLY A 20 9.64 11.53 11.85
C GLY A 20 9.91 10.29 12.70
N ALA A 21 9.01 9.95 13.62
CA ALA A 21 9.10 8.76 14.44
C ALA A 21 9.02 7.47 13.60
N MET A 22 8.07 7.40 12.66
CA MET A 22 7.95 6.28 11.72
C MET A 22 9.24 6.08 10.90
N ARG A 23 9.82 7.16 10.42
CA ARG A 23 11.07 7.10 9.66
C ARG A 23 12.24 6.59 10.50
N ARG A 24 12.44 7.13 11.71
CA ARG A 24 13.49 6.65 12.61
C ARG A 24 13.35 5.17 12.93
N ALA A 25 12.13 4.71 13.08
CA ALA A 25 11.83 3.31 13.31
C ALA A 25 12.08 2.43 12.06
N TYR A 26 11.74 2.94 10.89
CA TYR A 26 12.01 2.28 9.61
C TYR A 26 13.52 2.12 9.36
N ASP A 27 14.30 3.17 9.62
CA ASP A 27 15.76 3.14 9.47
C ASP A 27 16.45 2.22 10.49
N SER A 28 15.74 1.85 11.55
CA SER A 28 16.24 0.94 12.59
C SER A 28 15.85 -0.50 12.26
N ALA A 29 16.76 -1.25 11.65
CA ALA A 29 16.51 -2.63 11.26
C ALA A 29 15.96 -3.52 12.39
N GLY A 30 14.94 -4.32 12.11
CA GLY A 30 14.39 -5.33 13.01
C GLY A 30 13.48 -4.80 14.10
N ARG A 31 12.99 -3.58 14.04
CA ARG A 31 12.03 -3.03 15.02
C ARG A 31 10.59 -3.13 14.53
N THR A 32 9.69 -3.45 15.46
CA THR A 32 8.25 -3.36 15.27
C THR A 32 7.76 -2.03 15.85
N VAL A 33 6.95 -1.32 15.09
CA VAL A 33 6.33 -0.05 15.49
C VAL A 33 4.83 -0.23 15.54
N LEU A 34 4.22 0.15 16.64
CA LEU A 34 2.77 0.16 16.79
C LEU A 34 2.26 1.58 16.56
N LEU A 35 1.45 1.76 15.53
CA LEU A 35 0.72 3.02 15.28
C LEU A 35 -0.66 2.88 15.92
N ARG A 36 -1.01 3.83 16.79
CA ARG A 36 -2.31 3.87 17.46
C ARG A 36 -3.08 5.10 17.00
N ASP A 37 -4.40 5.03 17.15
CA ASP A 37 -5.32 6.16 16.93
C ASP A 37 -5.28 6.71 15.49
N MET A 38 -4.96 5.86 14.51
CA MET A 38 -5.01 6.20 13.11
C MET A 38 -6.45 6.10 12.60
N VAL A 39 -7.13 7.25 12.55
CA VAL A 39 -8.54 7.34 12.16
C VAL A 39 -8.67 7.73 10.68
N GLY A 40 -9.62 7.12 9.99
CA GLY A 40 -9.91 7.42 8.58
C GLY A 40 -8.70 7.19 7.68
N GLY A 41 -8.42 8.14 6.78
CA GLY A 41 -7.30 8.08 5.83
C GLY A 41 -5.92 8.38 6.43
N ALA A 42 -5.79 8.57 7.75
CA ALA A 42 -4.52 8.94 8.37
C ALA A 42 -3.42 7.91 8.10
N LEU A 43 -3.75 6.61 8.20
CA LEU A 43 -2.80 5.53 7.90
C LEU A 43 -2.28 5.62 6.47
N SER A 44 -3.16 5.79 5.50
CA SER A 44 -2.82 5.87 4.08
C SER A 44 -1.91 7.07 3.80
N VAL A 45 -2.22 8.23 4.38
CA VAL A 45 -1.45 9.47 4.19
C VAL A 45 -0.06 9.36 4.79
N TYR A 46 0.07 8.89 6.03
CA TYR A 46 1.38 8.70 6.67
C TYR A 46 2.20 7.61 6.00
N ALA A 47 1.57 6.50 5.59
CA ALA A 47 2.24 5.44 4.86
C ALA A 47 2.75 5.93 3.49
N ALA A 48 1.93 6.66 2.72
CA ALA A 48 2.33 7.24 1.45
C ALA A 48 3.49 8.24 1.61
N ALA A 49 3.46 9.07 2.66
CA ALA A 49 4.53 10.01 2.95
C ALA A 49 5.84 9.30 3.35
N LEU A 50 5.76 8.19 4.07
CA LEU A 50 6.93 7.36 4.40
C LEU A 50 7.51 6.74 3.14
N ILE A 51 6.68 6.11 2.29
CA ILE A 51 7.08 5.51 1.01
C ILE A 51 7.79 6.54 0.13
N ALA A 52 7.21 7.74 0.01
CA ALA A 52 7.79 8.82 -0.81
C ALA A 52 9.20 9.23 -0.37
N ARG A 53 9.57 8.99 0.89
CA ARG A 53 10.85 9.39 1.48
C ARG A 53 11.88 8.29 1.62
N THR A 54 11.43 7.05 1.75
CA THR A 54 12.31 5.92 2.03
C THR A 54 12.70 5.15 0.78
N GLY A 55 11.83 5.14 -0.24
CA GLY A 55 12.03 4.27 -1.40
C GLY A 55 11.90 2.78 -1.05
N GLY A 56 12.29 1.91 -1.96
CA GLY A 56 12.27 0.46 -1.74
C GLY A 56 10.89 -0.17 -1.93
N THR A 57 10.74 -1.41 -1.47
CA THR A 57 9.51 -2.18 -1.55
C THR A 57 8.81 -2.20 -0.20
N HIS A 58 7.57 -1.73 -0.17
CA HIS A 58 6.71 -1.75 1.01
C HIS A 58 5.57 -2.74 0.80
N VAL A 59 5.26 -3.55 1.80
CA VAL A 59 4.17 -4.52 1.76
C VAL A 59 3.17 -4.17 2.85
N PHE A 60 1.93 -3.96 2.45
CA PHE A 60 0.81 -3.72 3.36
C PHE A 60 -0.08 -4.97 3.41
N VAL A 61 -0.36 -5.42 4.61
CA VAL A 61 -1.24 -6.57 4.85
C VAL A 61 -2.50 -6.05 5.50
N ALA A 62 -3.63 -6.21 4.81
CA ALA A 62 -4.94 -5.83 5.32
C ALA A 62 -5.67 -7.04 5.90
N GLU A 63 -6.64 -6.79 6.76
CA GLU A 63 -7.42 -7.81 7.42
C GLU A 63 -8.30 -8.59 6.43
N ASP A 64 -8.92 -7.86 5.50
CA ASP A 64 -9.79 -8.42 4.48
C ASP A 64 -9.61 -7.69 3.12
N ARG A 65 -10.38 -8.15 2.14
CA ARG A 65 -10.34 -7.61 0.77
C ARG A 65 -10.83 -6.17 0.70
N ASP A 66 -11.83 -5.83 1.48
CA ASP A 66 -12.44 -4.49 1.44
C ASP A 66 -11.50 -3.47 2.06
N ALA A 67 -10.90 -3.77 3.20
CA ALA A 67 -9.86 -2.94 3.80
C ALA A 67 -8.66 -2.76 2.87
N ALA A 68 -8.24 -3.82 2.16
CA ALA A 68 -7.18 -3.74 1.17
C ALA A 68 -7.57 -2.88 -0.03
N ALA A 69 -8.82 -2.93 -0.49
CA ALA A 69 -9.31 -2.12 -1.61
C ALA A 69 -9.39 -0.63 -1.25
N TYR A 70 -9.81 -0.29 -0.03
CA TYR A 70 -9.78 1.10 0.46
C TYR A 70 -8.36 1.64 0.48
N LEU A 71 -7.43 0.89 1.06
CA LEU A 71 -6.02 1.29 1.10
C LEU A 71 -5.41 1.44 -0.30
N LEU A 72 -5.78 0.57 -1.23
CA LEU A 72 -5.37 0.64 -2.63
C LEU A 72 -5.85 1.92 -3.30
N ASN A 73 -7.13 2.27 -3.13
CA ASN A 73 -7.69 3.51 -3.68
C ASN A 73 -6.99 4.75 -3.12
N ASP A 74 -6.72 4.76 -1.82
CA ASP A 74 -5.98 5.85 -1.20
C ASP A 74 -4.58 5.98 -1.78
N PHE A 75 -3.88 4.86 -1.96
CA PHE A 75 -2.54 4.87 -2.56
C PHE A 75 -2.54 5.28 -4.03
N TYR A 76 -3.56 4.93 -4.80
CA TYR A 76 -3.71 5.44 -6.17
C TYR A 76 -3.90 6.95 -6.21
N ALA A 77 -4.58 7.53 -5.22
CA ALA A 77 -4.76 8.97 -5.12
C ALA A 77 -3.50 9.72 -4.64
N LEU A 78 -2.65 9.06 -3.84
CA LEU A 78 -1.51 9.69 -3.16
C LEU A 78 -0.16 9.40 -3.83
N LEU A 79 -0.05 8.29 -4.55
CA LEU A 79 1.17 7.79 -5.18
C LEU A 79 0.95 7.61 -6.70
N ASP A 80 2.01 7.28 -7.44
CA ASP A 80 1.89 6.90 -8.84
C ASP A 80 1.27 5.49 -8.95
N GLU A 81 0.13 5.38 -9.63
CA GLU A 81 -0.58 4.10 -9.83
C GLU A 81 0.30 2.99 -10.41
N LYS A 82 1.27 3.35 -11.25
CA LYS A 82 2.21 2.39 -11.85
C LYS A 82 3.12 1.71 -10.85
N GLN A 83 3.21 2.23 -9.64
CA GLN A 83 4.06 1.73 -8.56
C GLN A 83 3.28 0.96 -7.50
N VAL A 84 1.95 0.93 -7.59
CA VAL A 84 1.08 0.30 -6.61
C VAL A 84 0.48 -0.97 -7.20
N TYR A 85 0.64 -2.09 -6.51
CA TYR A 85 0.14 -3.40 -6.96
C TYR A 85 -0.76 -4.01 -5.91
N PHE A 86 -1.87 -4.57 -6.35
CA PHE A 86 -2.76 -5.34 -5.52
C PHE A 86 -2.43 -6.83 -5.62
N PHE A 87 -2.38 -7.49 -4.47
CA PHE A 87 -2.15 -8.93 -4.40
C PHE A 87 -3.32 -9.59 -3.65
N PRO A 88 -4.42 -9.90 -4.33
CA PRO A 88 -5.57 -10.52 -3.69
C PRO A 88 -5.25 -11.94 -3.25
N GLY A 89 -5.76 -12.34 -2.09
CA GLY A 89 -5.76 -13.73 -1.67
C GLY A 89 -6.54 -14.61 -2.65
N SER A 90 -6.13 -15.86 -2.81
CA SER A 90 -6.92 -16.83 -3.56
C SER A 90 -8.11 -17.24 -2.69
N TYR A 91 -9.30 -16.76 -3.01
CA TYR A 91 -10.51 -17.17 -2.35
C TYR A 91 -11.00 -18.51 -2.91
N LYS A 92 -10.71 -19.57 -2.21
CA LYS A 92 -11.43 -20.83 -2.40
C LYS A 92 -12.76 -20.76 -1.65
N ARG A 93 -13.75 -20.07 -2.19
CA ARG A 93 -15.13 -20.40 -1.80
C ARG A 93 -15.40 -21.82 -2.26
N SER A 94 -15.70 -22.68 -1.32
CA SER A 94 -16.16 -24.02 -1.60
C SER A 94 -17.28 -23.95 -2.64
N ILE A 95 -17.08 -24.72 -3.73
CA ILE A 95 -18.16 -25.25 -4.56
C ILE A 95 -19.01 -24.21 -5.33
N VAL A 96 -18.38 -23.43 -6.22
CA VAL A 96 -18.96 -23.15 -7.52
C VAL A 96 -17.89 -23.50 -8.55
N TYR A 97 -18.01 -24.68 -9.12
CA TYR A 97 -17.24 -25.12 -10.25
C TYR A 97 -17.43 -24.13 -11.39
N GLY A 98 -16.35 -23.47 -11.84
CA GLY A 98 -16.31 -22.85 -13.15
C GLY A 98 -16.03 -21.36 -13.26
N THR A 99 -15.92 -20.58 -12.20
CA THR A 99 -15.44 -19.19 -12.31
C THR A 99 -14.03 -19.08 -11.75
N GLU A 100 -13.04 -19.23 -12.65
CA GLU A 100 -11.67 -18.84 -12.32
C GLU A 100 -11.64 -17.35 -12.02
N ASP A 101 -11.01 -16.98 -10.91
CA ASP A 101 -10.70 -15.59 -10.56
C ASP A 101 -9.60 -15.05 -11.51
N ALA A 102 -9.95 -14.91 -12.78
CA ALA A 102 -9.01 -14.48 -13.83
C ALA A 102 -8.40 -13.12 -13.50
N GLN A 103 -9.17 -12.21 -12.93
CA GLN A 103 -8.69 -10.89 -12.51
C GLN A 103 -7.67 -11.00 -11.37
N GLY A 104 -7.93 -11.81 -10.37
CA GLY A 104 -7.00 -12.04 -9.27
C GLY A 104 -5.70 -12.70 -9.74
N VAL A 105 -5.77 -13.61 -10.71
CA VAL A 105 -4.55 -14.20 -11.31
C VAL A 105 -3.72 -13.14 -12.00
N VAL A 106 -4.32 -12.27 -12.81
CA VAL A 106 -3.62 -11.17 -13.48
C VAL A 106 -2.97 -10.22 -12.48
N GLN A 107 -3.70 -9.82 -11.44
CA GLN A 107 -3.17 -8.93 -10.41
C GLN A 107 -2.00 -9.55 -9.64
N ARG A 108 -2.10 -10.81 -9.24
CA ARG A 108 -1.00 -11.53 -8.56
C ARG A 108 0.22 -11.67 -9.47
N THR A 109 0.02 -12.00 -10.74
CA THR A 109 1.10 -12.12 -11.72
C THR A 109 1.80 -10.79 -11.96
N ALA A 110 1.05 -9.71 -12.09
CA ALA A 110 1.61 -8.36 -12.23
C ALA A 110 2.47 -7.97 -11.02
N ALA A 111 1.98 -8.21 -9.80
CA ALA A 111 2.71 -7.93 -8.57
C ALA A 111 4.01 -8.76 -8.47
N LEU A 112 3.95 -10.06 -8.77
CA LEU A 112 5.13 -10.93 -8.76
C LEU A 112 6.15 -10.54 -9.84
N SER A 113 5.68 -10.17 -11.03
CA SER A 113 6.55 -9.72 -12.11
C SER A 113 7.27 -8.41 -11.76
N ALA A 114 6.57 -7.49 -11.10
CA ALA A 114 7.16 -6.24 -10.62
C ALA A 114 8.25 -6.49 -9.58
N LEU A 115 8.05 -7.45 -8.66
CA LEU A 115 9.08 -7.87 -7.69
C LEU A 115 10.32 -8.43 -8.35
N ARG A 116 10.12 -9.28 -9.37
CA ARG A 116 11.24 -9.95 -10.06
C ARG A 116 12.10 -8.98 -10.86
N ARG A 117 11.51 -7.91 -11.41
CA ARG A 117 12.25 -6.92 -12.21
C ARG A 117 13.27 -6.14 -11.41
N LYS A 118 13.34 -6.30 -10.08
CA LYS A 118 14.26 -5.54 -9.20
C LYS A 118 14.25 -4.04 -9.53
N THR A 119 13.12 -3.52 -9.99
CA THR A 119 12.99 -2.08 -10.15
C THR A 119 13.08 -1.48 -8.77
N HIS A 120 14.13 -0.75 -8.49
CA HIS A 120 14.42 -0.07 -7.24
C HIS A 120 13.39 1.02 -6.90
N ASP A 121 12.30 1.09 -7.64
CA ASP A 121 11.29 2.10 -7.50
C ASP A 121 10.15 1.59 -6.61
N LYS A 122 9.90 2.34 -5.61
CA LYS A 122 8.83 2.41 -4.61
C LYS A 122 7.59 1.56 -4.95
N ILE A 123 7.52 0.34 -4.48
CA ILE A 123 6.35 -0.52 -4.65
C ILE A 123 5.61 -0.59 -3.32
N GLY A 124 4.44 0.04 -3.28
CA GLY A 124 3.47 -0.20 -2.22
C GLY A 124 2.62 -1.42 -2.57
N ARG A 125 2.46 -2.34 -1.63
CA ARG A 125 1.63 -3.54 -1.81
C ARG A 125 0.56 -3.60 -0.76
N ALA A 126 -0.67 -3.84 -1.18
CA ALA A 126 -1.72 -4.31 -0.32
C ALA A 126 -1.86 -5.83 -0.50
N SER A 127 -1.66 -6.59 0.54
CA SER A 127 -1.91 -8.04 0.57
C SER A 127 -3.04 -8.31 1.55
N CYS A 128 -4.03 -9.05 1.10
CA CYS A 128 -5.13 -9.49 1.92
C CYS A 128 -4.84 -10.92 2.41
N ARG A 129 -4.71 -11.10 3.72
CA ARG A 129 -4.65 -12.42 4.34
C ARG A 129 -6.00 -12.72 4.94
N GLU A 130 -6.77 -13.54 4.26
CA GLU A 130 -7.97 -14.10 4.83
C GLU A 130 -7.58 -15.20 5.83
N ARG A 131 -7.95 -15.02 7.10
CA ARG A 131 -7.92 -16.11 8.07
C ARG A 131 -9.16 -16.96 7.86
N VAL A 132 -8.96 -18.19 7.54
CA VAL A 132 -9.97 -19.23 7.71
C VAL A 132 -10.05 -19.59 9.18
#